data_2fac13f1d77a21b02b3972f26853b97a
#
_entry.id   2fac13f1d77a21b02b3972f26853b97a
#
_cell.length_a   1.000
_cell.length_b   1.000
_cell.length_c   1.000
_cell.angle_alpha   90.00
_cell.angle_beta   90.00
_cell.angle_gamma   90.00
#
_symmetry.space_group_name_H-M   'P 1'
#
loop_
_entity.id
_entity.type
_entity.pdbx_description
1 polymer ?
#
loop_
_entity_poly.entity_id
_entity_poly.type
_entity_poly.pdbx_seq_one_letter_code
_entity_poly.pdbx_strand_id
1 'polypeptide(L)'
;MLSTISSIYFLKHKLKSDSNSSMNSYSRIKKKLISNQKIWLITGVAGFIGSNLLETLLDLNQIVVGVDNFSTGNKKNLNEVQSFLSSKKWKNFTLIQGDVTDIKVCKKACKNVDYVLHQAALGSVPRSIKDPIATNQSNILGFLNMLVAARDANVKRFVYAASSSTYGDHKKLPKREHIIGKPLSPYAVTKYVNELYADVFHLSYGMDSIGLRYFNVFGKRQTAQSAYAAVIPIWIDAIIRNQEIFINGDGKTSRDFCYVDNAVQANILAATTSNLNALNQIYNVAVGDRTSLKDLYIKLKSLIDKTTNTLHSKVNYRDFRDGDVRHSQADISKISNLLSFSPTHRIDEGLFETVKWHFKRIK
;
A
#
# COMPACT_ATOMS: atom_id res chain seq x y z
N MET A 1 -18.71 -12.86 22.76
CA MET A 1 -17.81 -13.78 22.00
C MET A 1 -16.58 -13.13 21.38
N LEU A 2 -16.65 -11.90 20.88
CA LEU A 2 -15.45 -11.18 20.36
C LEU A 2 -14.45 -10.74 21.44
N SER A 3 -14.88 -10.57 22.70
CA SER A 3 -14.02 -10.20 23.83
C SER A 3 -13.08 -11.33 24.27
N THR A 4 -13.51 -12.58 24.15
CA THR A 4 -12.75 -13.75 24.62
C THR A 4 -11.60 -14.12 23.67
N ILE A 5 -11.76 -13.91 22.37
CA ILE A 5 -10.74 -14.20 21.35
C ILE A 5 -9.63 -13.14 21.40
N SER A 6 -9.98 -11.89 21.68
CA SER A 6 -9.02 -10.80 21.89
C SER A 6 -8.09 -11.08 23.08
N SER A 7 -8.62 -11.65 24.17
CA SER A 7 -7.87 -11.92 25.41
C SER A 7 -6.87 -13.05 25.27
N ILE A 8 -7.17 -14.11 24.53
CA ILE A 8 -6.28 -15.28 24.41
C ILE A 8 -5.10 -15.01 23.45
N TYR A 9 -5.30 -14.23 22.41
CA TYR A 9 -4.24 -13.83 21.48
C TYR A 9 -3.31 -12.78 22.12
N PHE A 10 -3.86 -11.84 22.88
CA PHE A 10 -3.11 -10.82 23.62
C PHE A 10 -2.25 -11.42 24.75
N LEU A 11 -2.73 -12.43 25.48
CA LEU A 11 -1.98 -13.05 26.57
C LEU A 11 -0.76 -13.85 26.11
N LYS A 12 -0.80 -14.50 24.95
CA LYS A 12 0.34 -15.24 24.40
C LYS A 12 1.47 -14.34 23.83
N HIS A 13 1.14 -13.12 23.41
CA HIS A 13 2.14 -12.17 22.91
C HIS A 13 2.62 -11.13 23.95
N LYS A 14 1.88 -10.92 25.04
CA LYS A 14 2.28 -9.98 26.11
C LYS A 14 3.40 -10.48 27.00
N LEU A 15 3.66 -11.78 27.02
CA LEU A 15 4.73 -12.40 27.85
C LEU A 15 6.14 -12.36 27.21
N LYS A 16 6.32 -11.68 26.07
CA LYS A 16 7.62 -11.51 25.40
C LYS A 16 8.14 -10.09 25.26
N SER A 17 7.51 -9.09 25.88
CA SER A 17 7.90 -7.67 25.67
C SER A 17 8.09 -6.84 26.93
N ASP A 18 8.49 -7.39 28.04
CA ASP A 18 8.93 -6.59 29.19
C ASP A 18 10.45 -6.69 29.37
N SER A 19 11.17 -5.94 28.55
CA SER A 19 12.51 -5.44 28.85
C SER A 19 12.74 -4.15 28.06
N ASN A 20 12.95 -3.04 28.75
CA ASN A 20 13.47 -1.72 28.35
C ASN A 20 13.63 -1.48 26.83
N SER A 21 12.57 -1.41 26.05
CA SER A 21 12.65 -1.12 24.63
C SER A 21 12.66 0.38 24.41
N SER A 22 13.81 0.93 24.00
CA SER A 22 13.89 2.22 23.36
C SER A 22 12.80 2.31 22.28
N MET A 23 11.94 3.31 22.38
CA MET A 23 10.82 3.53 21.47
C MET A 23 11.31 3.48 20.01
N ASN A 24 10.71 2.62 19.17
CA ASN A 24 11.15 2.46 17.77
C ASN A 24 11.02 3.79 16.99
N SER A 25 11.78 3.92 15.91
CA SER A 25 11.86 5.14 15.10
C SER A 25 10.49 5.64 14.62
N TYR A 26 9.60 4.74 14.21
CA TYR A 26 8.26 5.10 13.76
C TYR A 26 7.40 5.68 14.89
N SER A 27 7.48 5.12 16.09
CA SER A 27 6.75 5.67 17.25
C SER A 27 7.24 7.06 17.64
N ARG A 28 8.56 7.31 17.52
CA ARG A 28 9.15 8.66 17.73
C ARG A 28 8.62 9.66 16.69
N ILE A 29 8.57 9.26 15.41
CA ILE A 29 8.05 10.12 14.34
C ILE A 29 6.57 10.40 14.54
N LYS A 30 5.75 9.44 14.92
CA LYS A 30 4.33 9.67 15.23
C LYS A 30 4.16 10.70 16.34
N LYS A 31 4.90 10.59 17.44
CA LYS A 31 4.86 11.61 18.52
C LYS A 31 5.27 13.00 18.02
N LYS A 32 6.32 13.11 17.20
CA LYS A 32 6.76 14.37 16.61
C LYS A 32 5.69 14.98 15.69
N LEU A 33 4.99 14.18 14.90
CA LEU A 33 3.93 14.65 14.02
C LEU A 33 2.71 15.17 14.80
N ILE A 34 2.32 14.53 15.90
CA ILE A 34 1.21 15.01 16.75
C ILE A 34 1.44 16.44 17.25
N SER A 35 2.69 16.79 17.58
CA SER A 35 3.06 18.12 18.08
C SER A 35 3.50 19.11 16.97
N ASN A 36 3.75 18.63 15.75
CA ASN A 36 4.21 19.46 14.63
C ASN A 36 3.38 19.18 13.39
N GLN A 37 2.27 19.89 13.26
CA GLN A 37 1.33 19.76 12.16
C GLN A 37 1.98 20.18 10.83
N LYS A 38 1.77 19.38 9.78
CA LYS A 38 2.21 19.57 8.42
C LYS A 38 1.04 19.44 7.45
N ILE A 39 1.21 19.96 6.26
CA ILE A 39 0.22 19.85 5.19
C ILE A 39 0.67 18.75 4.22
N TRP A 40 -0.15 17.73 4.07
CA TRP A 40 0.11 16.55 3.24
C TRP A 40 -0.84 16.51 2.06
N LEU A 41 -0.34 16.21 0.88
CA LEU A 41 -1.16 15.86 -0.28
C LEU A 41 -1.15 14.35 -0.46
N ILE A 42 -2.33 13.73 -0.55
CA ILE A 42 -2.51 12.33 -0.93
C ILE A 42 -3.26 12.30 -2.26
N THR A 43 -2.65 11.81 -3.34
CA THR A 43 -3.38 11.49 -4.57
C THR A 43 -3.88 10.05 -4.54
N GLY A 44 -5.04 9.78 -5.14
CA GLY A 44 -5.70 8.47 -4.98
C GLY A 44 -6.21 8.24 -3.54
N VAL A 45 -6.65 9.33 -2.89
CA VAL A 45 -7.03 9.34 -1.46
C VAL A 45 -8.23 8.45 -1.13
N ALA A 46 -9.14 8.23 -2.07
CA ALA A 46 -10.29 7.34 -1.92
C ALA A 46 -9.97 5.87 -2.26
N GLY A 47 -8.74 5.59 -2.72
CA GLY A 47 -8.23 4.25 -2.99
C GLY A 47 -7.88 3.48 -1.72
N PHE A 48 -7.44 2.23 -1.91
CA PHE A 48 -7.05 1.33 -0.83
C PHE A 48 -5.93 1.92 0.06
N ILE A 49 -4.73 2.17 -0.49
CA ILE A 49 -3.59 2.68 0.29
C ILE A 49 -3.83 4.12 0.70
N GLY A 50 -4.35 4.96 -0.21
CA GLY A 50 -4.61 6.38 0.05
C GLY A 50 -5.53 6.62 1.25
N SER A 51 -6.60 5.85 1.39
CA SER A 51 -7.53 5.98 2.52
C SER A 51 -6.94 5.53 3.87
N ASN A 52 -5.99 4.59 3.87
CA ASN A 52 -5.25 4.19 5.07
C ASN A 52 -4.22 5.25 5.49
N LEU A 53 -3.57 5.90 4.52
CA LEU A 53 -2.72 7.07 4.76
C LEU A 53 -3.52 8.24 5.33
N LEU A 54 -4.69 8.54 4.75
CA LEU A 54 -5.60 9.57 5.22
C LEU A 54 -5.99 9.36 6.68
N GLU A 55 -6.48 8.16 7.03
CA GLU A 55 -6.85 7.81 8.41
C GLU A 55 -5.70 8.04 9.38
N THR A 56 -4.51 7.53 9.05
CA THR A 56 -3.35 7.65 9.93
C THR A 56 -2.88 9.10 10.09
N LEU A 57 -2.81 9.88 9.01
CA LEU A 57 -2.35 11.27 9.09
C LEU A 57 -3.33 12.16 9.85
N LEU A 58 -4.64 11.98 9.65
CA LEU A 58 -5.65 12.71 10.42
C LEU A 58 -5.64 12.30 11.90
N ASP A 59 -5.42 11.00 12.18
CA ASP A 59 -5.26 10.54 13.57
C ASP A 59 -4.05 11.17 14.27
N LEU A 60 -2.97 11.42 13.53
CA LEU A 60 -1.78 12.13 13.96
C LEU A 60 -1.93 13.68 13.91
N ASN A 61 -3.16 14.20 13.81
CA ASN A 61 -3.47 15.63 13.81
C ASN A 61 -2.84 16.42 12.66
N GLN A 62 -2.61 15.76 11.48
CA GLN A 62 -2.06 16.42 10.30
C GLN A 62 -3.17 17.08 9.47
N ILE A 63 -2.81 18.05 8.60
CA ILE A 63 -3.70 18.61 7.58
C ILE A 63 -3.50 17.81 6.29
N VAL A 64 -4.60 17.36 5.68
CA VAL A 64 -4.54 16.53 4.47
C VAL A 64 -5.38 17.13 3.36
N VAL A 65 -4.75 17.36 2.22
CA VAL A 65 -5.41 17.59 0.92
C VAL A 65 -5.46 16.25 0.20
N GLY A 66 -6.63 15.82 -0.22
CA GLY A 66 -6.81 14.59 -1.00
C GLY A 66 -7.24 14.88 -2.43
N VAL A 67 -6.67 14.19 -3.40
CA VAL A 67 -7.12 14.20 -4.80
C VAL A 67 -7.56 12.82 -5.21
N ASP A 68 -8.75 12.72 -5.80
CA ASP A 68 -9.27 11.48 -6.39
C ASP A 68 -10.30 11.81 -7.49
N ASN A 69 -10.29 11.07 -8.60
CA ASN A 69 -11.29 11.15 -9.66
C ASN A 69 -12.38 10.07 -9.52
N PHE A 70 -12.26 9.20 -8.52
CA PHE A 70 -13.13 8.05 -8.24
C PHE A 70 -13.24 7.01 -9.38
N SER A 71 -12.30 6.98 -10.32
CA SER A 71 -12.27 5.95 -11.37
C SER A 71 -12.05 4.54 -10.81
N THR A 72 -11.28 4.42 -9.72
CA THR A 72 -11.04 3.18 -8.97
C THR A 72 -11.18 3.36 -7.47
N GLY A 73 -11.06 4.58 -6.98
CA GLY A 73 -11.33 4.97 -5.61
C GLY A 73 -12.82 4.91 -5.29
N ASN A 74 -13.17 4.75 -4.01
CA ASN A 74 -14.55 4.61 -3.57
C ASN A 74 -14.86 5.61 -2.44
N LYS A 75 -15.93 6.41 -2.60
CA LYS A 75 -16.41 7.33 -1.55
C LYS A 75 -16.69 6.62 -0.22
N LYS A 76 -17.09 5.34 -0.25
CA LYS A 76 -17.29 4.53 0.95
C LYS A 76 -16.03 4.43 1.82
N ASN A 77 -14.83 4.43 1.22
CA ASN A 77 -13.58 4.43 1.97
C ASN A 77 -13.38 5.72 2.77
N LEU A 78 -13.73 6.88 2.18
CA LEU A 78 -13.66 8.18 2.85
C LEU A 78 -14.69 8.28 3.98
N ASN A 79 -15.93 7.84 3.72
CA ASN A 79 -17.00 7.82 4.72
C ASN A 79 -16.63 6.90 5.91
N GLU A 80 -16.01 5.77 5.64
CA GLU A 80 -15.51 4.87 6.69
C GLU A 80 -14.40 5.52 7.52
N VAL A 81 -13.43 6.19 6.89
CA VAL A 81 -12.41 6.96 7.61
C VAL A 81 -13.04 8.04 8.47
N GLN A 82 -14.01 8.77 7.95
CA GLN A 82 -14.76 9.79 8.70
C GLN A 82 -15.44 9.21 9.94
N SER A 83 -16.03 8.03 9.84
CA SER A 83 -16.75 7.40 10.95
C SER A 83 -15.85 6.96 12.11
N PHE A 84 -14.56 6.77 11.89
CA PHE A 84 -13.57 6.40 12.92
C PHE A 84 -12.90 7.61 13.59
N LEU A 85 -13.05 8.80 13.02
CA LEU A 85 -12.37 10.01 13.48
C LEU A 85 -13.35 10.98 14.17
N SER A 86 -12.85 11.75 15.13
CA SER A 86 -13.64 12.85 15.67
C SER A 86 -13.88 13.93 14.61
N SER A 87 -14.99 14.66 14.74
CA SER A 87 -15.31 15.79 13.85
C SER A 87 -14.19 16.83 13.79
N LYS A 88 -13.45 17.03 14.90
CA LYS A 88 -12.30 17.93 14.96
C LYS A 88 -11.16 17.46 14.04
N LYS A 89 -10.82 16.16 14.04
CA LYS A 89 -9.78 15.60 13.17
C LYS A 89 -10.21 15.61 11.70
N TRP A 90 -11.49 15.31 11.43
CA TRP A 90 -12.02 15.31 10.06
C TRP A 90 -12.01 16.70 9.40
N LYS A 91 -12.16 17.77 10.15
CA LYS A 91 -12.05 19.16 9.65
C LYS A 91 -10.69 19.49 9.04
N ASN A 92 -9.65 18.70 9.35
CA ASN A 92 -8.31 18.85 8.75
C ASN A 92 -8.20 18.20 7.36
N PHE A 93 -9.28 17.63 6.82
CA PHE A 93 -9.30 17.02 5.49
C PHE A 93 -10.03 17.90 4.49
N THR A 94 -9.38 18.13 3.33
CA THR A 94 -9.98 18.78 2.17
C THR A 94 -9.89 17.87 0.96
N LEU A 95 -11.01 17.56 0.34
CA LEU A 95 -11.08 16.76 -0.87
C LEU A 95 -11.14 17.68 -2.12
N ILE A 96 -10.25 17.42 -3.07
CA ILE A 96 -10.31 17.94 -4.43
C ILE A 96 -10.72 16.77 -5.33
N GLN A 97 -11.97 16.78 -5.81
CA GLN A 97 -12.38 15.82 -6.82
C GLN A 97 -11.80 16.26 -8.17
N GLY A 98 -10.90 15.46 -8.73
CA GLY A 98 -10.21 15.79 -9.97
C GLY A 98 -9.24 14.69 -10.40
N ASP A 99 -8.76 14.81 -11.62
CA ASP A 99 -7.85 13.86 -12.24
C ASP A 99 -6.41 14.39 -12.24
N VAL A 100 -5.43 13.57 -11.91
CA VAL A 100 -4.00 13.93 -11.95
C VAL A 100 -3.49 14.12 -13.40
N THR A 101 -4.24 13.69 -14.40
CA THR A 101 -3.95 14.00 -15.80
C THR A 101 -4.23 15.45 -16.16
N ASP A 102 -4.99 16.19 -15.33
CA ASP A 102 -5.17 17.64 -15.44
C ASP A 102 -4.14 18.38 -14.59
N ILE A 103 -3.20 19.05 -15.23
CA ILE A 103 -2.14 19.84 -14.57
C ILE A 103 -2.73 20.97 -13.68
N LYS A 104 -3.90 21.50 -13.99
CA LYS A 104 -4.54 22.54 -13.17
C LYS A 104 -4.98 21.98 -11.81
N VAL A 105 -5.51 20.76 -11.80
CA VAL A 105 -5.85 20.02 -10.57
C VAL A 105 -4.58 19.80 -9.75
N CYS A 106 -3.49 19.32 -10.38
CA CYS A 106 -2.23 19.07 -9.71
C CYS A 106 -1.64 20.34 -9.06
N LYS A 107 -1.59 21.47 -9.81
CA LYS A 107 -1.12 22.75 -9.28
C LYS A 107 -1.97 23.27 -8.13
N LYS A 108 -3.30 23.16 -8.23
CA LYS A 108 -4.21 23.53 -7.12
C LYS A 108 -3.95 22.68 -5.88
N ALA A 109 -3.74 21.39 -6.06
CA ALA A 109 -3.54 20.45 -4.97
C ALA A 109 -2.20 20.62 -4.26
N CYS A 110 -1.12 20.98 -4.97
CA CYS A 110 0.22 21.16 -4.40
C CYS A 110 0.40 22.51 -3.66
N LYS A 111 -0.58 23.42 -3.71
CA LYS A 111 -0.44 24.75 -3.08
C LYS A 111 -0.26 24.64 -1.56
N ASN A 112 0.83 25.18 -1.04
CA ASN A 112 1.21 25.19 0.41
C ASN A 112 1.41 23.81 1.04
N VAL A 113 1.70 22.76 0.24
CA VAL A 113 1.90 21.39 0.71
C VAL A 113 3.35 21.18 1.16
N ASP A 114 3.55 20.57 2.33
CA ASP A 114 4.88 20.15 2.79
C ASP A 114 5.33 18.83 2.13
N TYR A 115 4.42 17.84 2.06
CA TYR A 115 4.72 16.47 1.60
C TYR A 115 3.66 15.96 0.63
N VAL A 116 4.10 15.34 -0.46
CA VAL A 116 3.23 14.62 -1.41
C VAL A 116 3.38 13.12 -1.21
N LEU A 117 2.26 12.42 -1.06
CA LEU A 117 2.14 10.97 -1.11
C LEU A 117 1.35 10.59 -2.36
N HIS A 118 2.05 10.31 -3.46
CA HIS A 118 1.43 10.05 -4.75
C HIS A 118 1.07 8.55 -4.88
N GLN A 119 -0.22 8.25 -4.64
CA GLN A 119 -0.77 6.89 -4.74
C GLN A 119 -1.69 6.70 -5.96
N ALA A 120 -2.11 7.79 -6.62
CA ALA A 120 -2.99 7.73 -7.79
C ALA A 120 -2.31 6.99 -8.94
N ALA A 121 -2.94 5.91 -9.38
CA ALA A 121 -2.53 5.12 -10.53
C ALA A 121 -3.63 4.13 -10.92
N LEU A 122 -3.67 3.72 -12.17
CA LEU A 122 -4.38 2.52 -12.59
C LEU A 122 -3.50 1.30 -12.32
N GLY A 123 -3.77 0.61 -11.22
CA GLY A 123 -3.12 -0.64 -10.85
C GLY A 123 -3.66 -1.83 -11.65
N SER A 124 -2.91 -2.94 -11.66
CA SER A 124 -3.24 -4.23 -12.27
C SER A 124 -2.58 -4.49 -13.63
N VAL A 125 -1.84 -5.59 -13.70
CA VAL A 125 -1.23 -6.11 -14.92
C VAL A 125 -2.29 -6.46 -15.98
N PRO A 126 -3.34 -7.25 -15.68
CA PRO A 126 -4.37 -7.57 -16.68
C PRO A 126 -5.11 -6.33 -17.21
N ARG A 127 -5.37 -5.32 -16.37
CA ARG A 127 -5.97 -4.06 -16.84
C ARG A 127 -5.07 -3.36 -17.86
N SER A 128 -3.78 -3.27 -17.56
CA SER A 128 -2.82 -2.58 -18.43
C SER A 128 -2.64 -3.27 -19.78
N ILE A 129 -2.81 -4.59 -19.84
CA ILE A 129 -2.80 -5.36 -21.11
C ILE A 129 -4.07 -5.07 -21.91
N LYS A 130 -5.23 -4.98 -21.22
CA LYS A 130 -6.52 -4.68 -21.86
C LYS A 130 -6.59 -3.22 -22.37
N ASP A 131 -6.08 -2.27 -21.59
CA ASP A 131 -6.10 -0.84 -21.92
C ASP A 131 -4.77 -0.18 -21.53
N PRO A 132 -3.74 -0.31 -22.40
CA PRO A 132 -2.43 0.28 -22.14
C PRO A 132 -2.44 1.81 -22.25
N ILE A 133 -3.32 2.39 -23.08
CA ILE A 133 -3.39 3.85 -23.30
C ILE A 133 -3.89 4.53 -22.03
N ALA A 134 -5.03 4.12 -21.48
CA ALA A 134 -5.54 4.68 -20.23
C ALA A 134 -4.55 4.49 -19.08
N THR A 135 -3.87 3.31 -19.03
CA THR A 135 -2.82 3.03 -18.04
C THR A 135 -1.65 4.01 -18.19
N ASN A 136 -1.20 4.28 -19.40
CA ASN A 136 -0.12 5.23 -19.67
C ASN A 136 -0.52 6.66 -19.29
N GLN A 137 -1.71 7.12 -19.69
CA GLN A 137 -2.22 8.45 -19.36
C GLN A 137 -2.27 8.67 -17.85
N SER A 138 -2.89 7.76 -17.11
CA SER A 138 -3.00 7.87 -15.66
C SER A 138 -1.63 7.78 -14.96
N ASN A 139 -0.81 6.80 -15.33
CA ASN A 139 0.38 6.44 -14.56
C ASN A 139 1.63 7.22 -14.99
N ILE A 140 1.75 7.64 -16.24
CA ILE A 140 2.91 8.41 -16.72
C ILE A 140 2.57 9.90 -16.80
N LEU A 141 1.55 10.29 -17.57
CA LEU A 141 1.19 11.69 -17.67
C LEU A 141 0.75 12.27 -16.31
N GLY A 142 -0.11 11.54 -15.58
CA GLY A 142 -0.54 11.95 -14.24
C GLY A 142 0.62 12.07 -13.26
N PHE A 143 1.58 11.16 -13.29
CA PHE A 143 2.79 11.23 -12.47
C PHE A 143 3.66 12.43 -12.82
N LEU A 144 3.91 12.67 -14.12
CA LEU A 144 4.70 13.80 -14.60
C LEU A 144 4.06 15.14 -14.22
N ASN A 145 2.74 15.28 -14.39
CA ASN A 145 2.00 16.46 -13.96
C ASN A 145 2.18 16.71 -12.44
N MET A 146 2.11 15.66 -11.64
CA MET A 146 2.31 15.78 -10.20
C MET A 146 3.75 16.15 -9.82
N LEU A 147 4.77 15.63 -10.53
CA LEU A 147 6.16 16.04 -10.33
C LEU A 147 6.35 17.53 -10.67
N VAL A 148 5.83 17.98 -11.80
CA VAL A 148 5.90 19.39 -12.22
C VAL A 148 5.21 20.29 -11.20
N ALA A 149 3.99 19.94 -10.78
CA ALA A 149 3.25 20.73 -9.80
C ALA A 149 3.93 20.78 -8.42
N ALA A 150 4.51 19.66 -7.97
CA ALA A 150 5.23 19.58 -6.70
C ALA A 150 6.54 20.37 -6.73
N ARG A 151 7.28 20.32 -7.86
CA ARG A 151 8.48 21.14 -8.09
C ARG A 151 8.13 22.64 -8.03
N ASP A 152 7.11 23.07 -8.80
CA ASP A 152 6.72 24.47 -8.89
C ASP A 152 6.20 25.01 -7.54
N ALA A 153 5.66 24.13 -6.67
CA ALA A 153 5.22 24.47 -5.33
C ALA A 153 6.31 24.33 -4.26
N ASN A 154 7.54 23.98 -4.62
CA ASN A 154 8.66 23.73 -3.70
C ASN A 154 8.33 22.75 -2.57
N VAL A 155 7.65 21.64 -2.90
CA VAL A 155 7.30 20.58 -1.94
C VAL A 155 8.58 19.97 -1.36
N LYS A 156 8.65 19.83 -0.05
CA LYS A 156 9.86 19.33 0.66
C LYS A 156 10.22 17.89 0.31
N ARG A 157 9.21 17.05 0.06
CA ARG A 157 9.40 15.64 -0.27
C ARG A 157 8.25 15.11 -1.11
N PHE A 158 8.60 14.40 -2.18
CA PHE A 158 7.68 13.68 -3.04
C PHE A 158 7.88 12.18 -2.86
N VAL A 159 6.93 11.49 -2.20
CA VAL A 159 6.94 10.03 -2.03
C VAL A 159 5.93 9.44 -3.00
N TYR A 160 6.31 8.39 -3.74
CA TYR A 160 5.43 7.83 -4.74
C TYR A 160 5.38 6.30 -4.72
N ALA A 161 4.22 5.78 -5.11
CA ALA A 161 3.98 4.36 -5.29
C ALA A 161 4.70 3.84 -6.54
N ALA A 162 5.89 3.27 -6.37
CA ALA A 162 6.53 2.38 -7.32
C ALA A 162 5.94 0.95 -7.16
N SER A 163 6.52 -0.04 -7.83
CA SER A 163 5.96 -1.39 -7.83
C SER A 163 7.01 -2.48 -7.94
N SER A 164 6.80 -3.60 -7.25
CA SER A 164 7.59 -4.81 -7.44
C SER A 164 7.47 -5.41 -8.85
N SER A 165 6.48 -5.01 -9.65
CA SER A 165 6.36 -5.40 -11.06
C SER A 165 7.54 -4.91 -11.92
N THR A 166 8.25 -3.86 -11.48
CA THR A 166 9.46 -3.34 -12.14
C THR A 166 10.57 -4.39 -12.22
N TYR A 167 10.59 -5.37 -11.31
CA TYR A 167 11.58 -6.47 -11.37
C TYR A 167 11.42 -7.37 -12.59
N GLY A 168 10.25 -7.38 -13.24
CA GLY A 168 10.00 -8.08 -14.48
C GLY A 168 10.40 -9.55 -14.45
N ASP A 169 11.17 -9.99 -15.44
CA ASP A 169 11.63 -11.39 -15.62
C ASP A 169 12.85 -11.78 -14.75
N HIS A 170 13.37 -10.88 -13.91
CA HIS A 170 14.48 -11.22 -13.02
C HIS A 170 14.10 -12.37 -12.08
N LYS A 171 14.84 -13.48 -12.11
CA LYS A 171 14.47 -14.74 -11.40
C LYS A 171 15.01 -14.83 -9.97
N LYS A 172 16.16 -14.19 -9.67
CA LYS A 172 16.83 -14.34 -8.36
C LYS A 172 16.02 -13.75 -7.23
N LEU A 173 16.09 -14.37 -6.07
CA LEU A 173 15.49 -13.95 -4.80
C LEU A 173 16.59 -13.86 -3.73
N PRO A 174 16.41 -12.96 -2.73
CA PRO A 174 15.38 -11.93 -2.67
C PRO A 174 15.62 -10.81 -3.70
N LYS A 175 14.57 -10.07 -4.07
CA LYS A 175 14.66 -8.92 -4.99
C LYS A 175 15.40 -7.76 -4.31
N ARG A 176 16.39 -7.21 -5.01
CA ARG A 176 17.19 -6.05 -4.56
C ARG A 176 16.98 -4.88 -5.52
N GLU A 177 16.91 -3.67 -4.99
CA GLU A 177 16.46 -2.49 -5.73
C GLU A 177 17.32 -2.17 -6.97
N HIS A 178 18.63 -2.42 -6.90
CA HIS A 178 19.59 -2.14 -7.99
C HIS A 178 19.64 -3.18 -9.11
N ILE A 179 18.86 -4.29 -8.99
CA ILE A 179 18.85 -5.37 -9.99
C ILE A 179 17.43 -5.58 -10.47
N ILE A 180 17.15 -5.13 -11.70
CA ILE A 180 15.85 -5.33 -12.36
C ILE A 180 16.04 -6.15 -13.63
N GLY A 181 14.97 -6.84 -14.06
CA GLY A 181 14.88 -7.49 -15.36
C GLY A 181 14.11 -6.65 -16.38
N LYS A 182 13.60 -7.30 -17.42
CA LYS A 182 12.72 -6.66 -18.41
C LYS A 182 11.29 -6.61 -17.89
N PRO A 183 10.61 -5.44 -17.90
CA PRO A 183 9.21 -5.34 -17.55
C PRO A 183 8.34 -6.29 -18.37
N LEU A 184 7.38 -6.98 -17.73
CA LEU A 184 6.52 -7.99 -18.36
C LEU A 184 5.11 -7.48 -18.69
N SER A 185 4.81 -6.21 -18.47
CA SER A 185 3.50 -5.64 -18.74
C SER A 185 3.57 -4.13 -18.93
N PRO A 186 2.57 -3.51 -19.62
CA PRO A 186 2.47 -2.06 -19.71
C PRO A 186 2.44 -1.38 -18.33
N TYR A 187 1.77 -1.97 -17.32
CA TYR A 187 1.81 -1.47 -15.96
C TYR A 187 3.24 -1.41 -15.38
N ALA A 188 4.02 -2.48 -15.57
CA ALA A 188 5.41 -2.51 -15.09
C ALA A 188 6.27 -1.45 -15.78
N VAL A 189 6.07 -1.24 -17.09
CA VAL A 189 6.73 -0.16 -17.84
C VAL A 189 6.38 1.19 -17.24
N THR A 190 5.07 1.49 -17.01
CA THR A 190 4.68 2.79 -16.46
C THR A 190 5.31 3.04 -15.09
N LYS A 191 5.41 2.01 -14.24
CA LYS A 191 6.03 2.17 -12.92
C LYS A 191 7.54 2.36 -12.99
N TYR A 192 8.21 1.72 -13.93
CA TYR A 192 9.63 1.95 -14.15
C TYR A 192 9.92 3.34 -14.72
N VAL A 193 9.09 3.82 -15.66
CA VAL A 193 9.19 5.20 -16.19
C VAL A 193 9.04 6.23 -15.08
N ASN A 194 8.17 6.00 -14.09
CA ASN A 194 8.05 6.90 -12.92
C ASN A 194 9.37 7.01 -12.14
N GLU A 195 10.09 5.91 -11.96
CA GLU A 195 11.39 5.90 -11.29
C GLU A 195 12.41 6.72 -12.09
N LEU A 196 12.44 6.57 -13.41
CA LEU A 196 13.33 7.33 -14.30
C LEU A 196 13.04 8.84 -14.27
N TYR A 197 11.74 9.24 -14.31
CA TYR A 197 11.37 10.65 -14.19
C TYR A 197 11.74 11.23 -12.83
N ALA A 198 11.53 10.50 -11.74
CA ALA A 198 11.89 10.97 -10.41
C ALA A 198 13.41 11.24 -10.30
N ASP A 199 14.23 10.35 -10.85
CA ASP A 199 15.68 10.48 -10.87
C ASP A 199 16.12 11.71 -11.70
N VAL A 200 15.59 11.86 -12.92
CA VAL A 200 15.87 13.03 -13.78
C VAL A 200 15.40 14.34 -13.13
N PHE A 201 14.25 14.35 -12.41
CA PHE A 201 13.79 15.55 -11.71
C PHE A 201 14.73 15.96 -10.57
N HIS A 202 15.33 14.98 -9.89
CA HIS A 202 16.40 15.29 -8.94
C HIS A 202 17.62 15.91 -9.62
N LEU A 203 18.14 15.28 -10.68
CA LEU A 203 19.32 15.75 -11.39
C LEU A 203 19.12 17.12 -12.02
N SER A 204 17.96 17.39 -12.62
CA SER A 204 17.70 18.62 -13.37
C SER A 204 17.18 19.76 -12.52
N TYR A 205 16.46 19.47 -11.44
CA TYR A 205 15.74 20.48 -10.64
C TYR A 205 16.04 20.43 -9.15
N GLY A 206 16.88 19.51 -8.67
CA GLY A 206 17.19 19.32 -7.25
C GLY A 206 15.99 18.85 -6.41
N MET A 207 14.96 18.26 -7.04
CA MET A 207 13.75 17.84 -6.36
C MET A 207 13.97 16.54 -5.60
N ASP A 208 13.75 16.55 -4.29
CA ASP A 208 13.90 15.34 -3.46
C ASP A 208 12.67 14.42 -3.54
N SER A 209 12.91 13.20 -3.99
CA SER A 209 11.88 12.18 -4.09
C SER A 209 12.29 10.84 -3.49
N ILE A 210 11.29 9.98 -3.16
CA ILE A 210 11.50 8.60 -2.71
C ILE A 210 10.45 7.71 -3.34
N GLY A 211 10.91 6.65 -4.04
CA GLY A 211 10.05 5.64 -4.63
C GLY A 211 9.90 4.43 -3.72
N LEU A 212 8.67 3.93 -3.57
CA LEU A 212 8.34 2.78 -2.74
C LEU A 212 7.80 1.64 -3.62
N ARG A 213 8.64 0.62 -3.91
CA ARG A 213 8.21 -0.59 -4.62
C ARG A 213 7.41 -1.48 -3.69
N TYR A 214 6.10 -1.35 -3.76
CA TYR A 214 5.19 -2.18 -2.97
C TYR A 214 5.17 -3.63 -3.43
N PHE A 215 5.24 -4.55 -2.47
CA PHE A 215 5.06 -5.99 -2.66
C PHE A 215 3.71 -6.42 -2.09
N ASN A 216 2.82 -6.89 -2.94
CA ASN A 216 1.53 -7.50 -2.62
C ASN A 216 0.84 -6.94 -1.36
N VAL A 217 0.63 -5.61 -1.33
CA VAL A 217 -0.03 -4.94 -0.20
C VAL A 217 -1.46 -5.45 -0.06
N PHE A 218 -1.87 -5.77 1.17
CA PHE A 218 -3.22 -6.21 1.51
C PHE A 218 -3.71 -5.57 2.81
N GLY A 219 -5.03 -5.54 3.03
CA GLY A 219 -5.60 -5.01 4.28
C GLY A 219 -6.97 -4.40 4.14
N LYS A 220 -7.38 -3.66 5.16
CA LYS A 220 -8.68 -2.97 5.22
C LYS A 220 -8.88 -2.01 4.04
N ARG A 221 -10.11 -1.93 3.54
CA ARG A 221 -10.52 -1.12 2.38
C ARG A 221 -9.95 -1.57 1.02
N GLN A 222 -9.36 -2.76 0.95
CA GLN A 222 -9.06 -3.41 -0.32
C GLN A 222 -10.32 -4.14 -0.83
N THR A 223 -10.80 -3.77 -2.02
CA THR A 223 -12.05 -4.32 -2.56
C THR A 223 -11.89 -5.71 -3.15
N ALA A 224 -12.89 -6.59 -2.88
CA ALA A 224 -13.06 -7.86 -3.59
C ALA A 224 -13.88 -7.70 -4.90
N GLN A 225 -14.60 -6.59 -5.05
CA GLN A 225 -15.61 -6.37 -6.10
C GLN A 225 -15.04 -5.78 -7.40
N SER A 226 -13.79 -6.04 -7.73
CA SER A 226 -13.17 -5.59 -8.97
C SER A 226 -12.78 -6.79 -9.81
N ALA A 227 -12.97 -6.70 -11.12
CA ALA A 227 -12.46 -7.71 -12.08
C ALA A 227 -10.93 -7.94 -11.94
N TYR A 228 -10.25 -7.03 -11.27
CA TYR A 228 -8.80 -7.03 -11.03
C TYR A 228 -8.46 -7.09 -9.54
N ALA A 229 -9.38 -7.58 -8.69
CA ALA A 229 -9.15 -7.65 -7.26
C ALA A 229 -8.02 -8.61 -6.90
N ALA A 230 -7.35 -8.33 -5.78
CA ALA A 230 -6.28 -9.18 -5.25
C ALA A 230 -6.83 -10.45 -4.60
N VAL A 231 -5.99 -11.46 -4.47
CA VAL A 231 -6.36 -12.79 -3.98
C VAL A 231 -6.96 -12.78 -2.56
N ILE A 232 -6.38 -12.01 -1.64
CA ILE A 232 -6.81 -12.00 -0.22
C ILE A 232 -8.25 -11.52 -0.06
N PRO A 233 -8.67 -10.33 -0.55
CA PRO A 233 -10.07 -9.91 -0.40
C PRO A 233 -11.05 -10.82 -1.13
N ILE A 234 -10.69 -11.37 -2.31
CA ILE A 234 -11.54 -12.33 -3.03
C ILE A 234 -11.76 -13.58 -2.17
N TRP A 235 -10.71 -14.16 -1.61
CA TRP A 235 -10.83 -15.39 -0.84
C TRP A 235 -11.53 -15.19 0.50
N ILE A 236 -11.31 -14.05 1.17
CA ILE A 236 -12.08 -13.72 2.39
C ILE A 236 -13.58 -13.67 2.07
N ASP A 237 -13.99 -12.94 1.02
CA ASP A 237 -15.41 -12.84 0.63
C ASP A 237 -15.98 -14.21 0.25
N ALA A 238 -15.25 -15.01 -0.55
CA ALA A 238 -15.65 -16.34 -0.95
C ALA A 238 -15.79 -17.30 0.23
N ILE A 239 -14.85 -17.33 1.17
CA ILE A 239 -14.92 -18.19 2.36
C ILE A 239 -16.13 -17.80 3.23
N ILE A 240 -16.31 -16.51 3.50
CA ILE A 240 -17.44 -16.03 4.32
C ILE A 240 -18.78 -16.39 3.69
N ARG A 241 -18.89 -16.35 2.36
CA ARG A 241 -20.11 -16.69 1.61
C ARG A 241 -20.24 -18.17 1.28
N ASN A 242 -19.33 -19.01 1.76
CA ASN A 242 -19.24 -20.44 1.43
C ASN A 242 -19.22 -20.72 -0.09
N GLN A 243 -18.52 -19.88 -0.85
CA GLN A 243 -18.34 -20.00 -2.29
C GLN A 243 -17.05 -20.76 -2.62
N GLU A 244 -16.96 -21.25 -3.85
CA GLU A 244 -15.75 -21.93 -4.35
C GLU A 244 -14.55 -20.99 -4.42
N ILE A 245 -13.37 -21.51 -4.08
CA ILE A 245 -12.10 -20.84 -4.18
C ILE A 245 -11.30 -21.41 -5.34
N PHE A 246 -10.67 -20.53 -6.10
CA PHE A 246 -9.84 -20.91 -7.23
C PHE A 246 -8.37 -20.55 -6.96
N ILE A 247 -7.50 -21.56 -7.05
CA ILE A 247 -6.05 -21.41 -6.96
C ILE A 247 -5.47 -21.61 -8.36
N ASN A 248 -4.76 -20.59 -8.89
CA ASN A 248 -4.06 -20.71 -10.15
C ASN A 248 -2.73 -21.48 -9.96
N GLY A 249 -2.51 -22.50 -10.80
CA GLY A 249 -1.38 -23.40 -10.72
C GLY A 249 -1.51 -24.42 -9.59
N ASP A 250 -0.39 -24.88 -9.07
CA ASP A 250 -0.28 -25.97 -8.08
C ASP A 250 -0.33 -25.50 -6.62
N GLY A 251 -0.66 -24.22 -6.38
CA GLY A 251 -0.70 -23.62 -5.03
C GLY A 251 0.68 -23.29 -4.42
N LYS A 252 1.79 -23.65 -5.08
CA LYS A 252 3.16 -23.37 -4.60
C LYS A 252 3.66 -21.96 -4.98
N THR A 253 2.94 -21.25 -5.86
CA THR A 253 3.21 -19.84 -6.14
C THR A 253 3.24 -19.05 -4.83
N SER A 254 4.30 -18.27 -4.59
CA SER A 254 4.48 -17.57 -3.32
C SER A 254 4.71 -16.07 -3.51
N ARG A 255 4.25 -15.29 -2.53
CA ARG A 255 4.34 -13.83 -2.52
C ARG A 255 4.83 -13.33 -1.16
N ASP A 256 5.53 -12.20 -1.19
CA ASP A 256 5.79 -11.39 -0.02
C ASP A 256 4.57 -10.48 0.19
N PHE A 257 3.72 -10.86 1.14
CA PHE A 257 2.50 -10.14 1.44
C PHE A 257 2.77 -9.07 2.51
N CYS A 258 2.52 -7.82 2.18
CA CYS A 258 2.75 -6.66 3.03
C CYS A 258 1.43 -6.10 3.54
N TYR A 259 1.19 -6.14 4.85
CA TYR A 259 -0.01 -5.53 5.42
C TYR A 259 0.03 -4.00 5.24
N VAL A 260 -1.12 -3.39 5.01
CA VAL A 260 -1.23 -1.97 4.59
C VAL A 260 -0.60 -1.00 5.60
N ASP A 261 -0.63 -1.29 6.90
CA ASP A 261 0.00 -0.42 7.90
C ASP A 261 1.53 -0.39 7.77
N ASN A 262 2.16 -1.44 7.23
CA ASN A 262 3.59 -1.40 6.87
C ASN A 262 3.84 -0.44 5.70
N ALA A 263 2.94 -0.42 4.69
CA ALA A 263 3.04 0.55 3.60
C ALA A 263 2.80 1.98 4.09
N VAL A 264 1.86 2.20 5.00
CA VAL A 264 1.64 3.49 5.66
C VAL A 264 2.88 3.94 6.43
N GLN A 265 3.49 3.05 7.23
CA GLN A 265 4.74 3.32 7.93
C GLN A 265 5.85 3.76 6.96
N ALA A 266 6.06 3.01 5.87
CA ALA A 266 7.08 3.32 4.88
C ALA A 266 6.89 4.71 4.25
N ASN A 267 5.64 5.09 3.90
CA ASN A 267 5.33 6.42 3.37
C ASN A 267 5.67 7.54 4.36
N ILE A 268 5.28 7.40 5.62
CA ILE A 268 5.52 8.42 6.65
C ILE A 268 7.02 8.54 6.93
N LEU A 269 7.74 7.43 7.06
CA LEU A 269 9.19 7.40 7.23
C LEU A 269 9.91 8.06 6.06
N ALA A 270 9.54 7.74 4.82
CA ALA A 270 10.11 8.32 3.61
C ALA A 270 9.88 9.83 3.52
N ALA A 271 8.66 10.29 3.81
CA ALA A 271 8.34 11.72 3.76
C ALA A 271 9.06 12.54 4.82
N THR A 272 9.28 11.98 6.01
CA THR A 272 9.77 12.71 7.17
C THR A 272 11.25 12.47 7.50
N THR A 273 11.94 11.63 6.73
CA THR A 273 13.35 11.35 6.97
C THR A 273 14.23 12.61 6.90
N SER A 274 15.17 12.73 7.82
CA SER A 274 16.25 13.71 7.78
C SER A 274 17.58 13.11 7.29
N ASN A 275 17.62 11.81 7.00
CA ASN A 275 18.80 11.15 6.46
C ASN A 275 18.95 11.50 4.97
N LEU A 276 19.93 12.34 4.64
CA LEU A 276 20.19 12.77 3.27
C LEU A 276 20.55 11.60 2.35
N ASN A 277 21.20 10.56 2.87
CA ASN A 277 21.54 9.37 2.09
C ASN A 277 20.30 8.50 1.73
N ALA A 278 19.17 8.78 2.36
CA ALA A 278 17.90 8.09 2.06
C ALA A 278 17.12 8.76 0.91
N LEU A 279 17.54 9.98 0.49
CA LEU A 279 16.83 10.75 -0.52
C LEU A 279 17.16 10.24 -1.93
N ASN A 280 16.21 10.47 -2.85
CA ASN A 280 16.39 10.15 -4.27
C ASN A 280 16.73 8.66 -4.49
N GLN A 281 16.06 7.81 -3.70
CA GLN A 281 16.27 6.37 -3.67
C GLN A 281 14.94 5.63 -3.89
N ILE A 282 15.09 4.41 -4.37
CA ILE A 282 13.99 3.44 -4.47
C ILE A 282 14.12 2.43 -3.33
N TYR A 283 13.00 2.04 -2.73
CA TYR A 283 12.95 1.08 -1.62
C TYR A 283 11.92 -0.01 -1.83
N ASN A 284 12.26 -1.24 -1.48
CA ASN A 284 11.31 -2.33 -1.34
C ASN A 284 10.46 -2.14 -0.08
N VAL A 285 9.14 -2.21 -0.23
CA VAL A 285 8.20 -2.19 0.88
C VAL A 285 7.49 -3.54 0.97
N ALA A 286 7.94 -4.35 1.90
CA ALA A 286 7.58 -5.74 2.09
C ALA A 286 7.88 -6.17 3.54
N VAL A 287 7.77 -7.46 3.84
CA VAL A 287 8.15 -8.01 5.15
C VAL A 287 9.42 -8.87 5.08
N GLY A 288 9.96 -9.10 3.88
CA GLY A 288 11.16 -9.92 3.66
C GLY A 288 10.90 -11.43 3.76
N ASP A 289 9.65 -11.84 3.74
CA ASP A 289 9.22 -13.23 3.85
C ASP A 289 8.29 -13.60 2.70
N ARG A 290 7.90 -14.87 2.60
CA ARG A 290 6.99 -15.29 1.53
C ARG A 290 6.02 -16.37 2.01
N THR A 291 4.78 -16.28 1.55
CA THR A 291 3.72 -17.24 1.83
C THR A 291 3.22 -17.83 0.52
N SER A 292 3.07 -19.16 0.44
CA SER A 292 2.47 -19.82 -0.72
C SER A 292 0.96 -19.57 -0.77
N LEU A 293 0.36 -19.69 -1.96
CA LEU A 293 -1.11 -19.57 -2.10
C LEU A 293 -1.84 -20.64 -1.29
N LYS A 294 -1.29 -21.87 -1.21
CA LYS A 294 -1.84 -22.93 -0.38
C LYS A 294 -1.82 -22.57 1.11
N ASP A 295 -0.68 -22.09 1.61
CA ASP A 295 -0.56 -21.68 3.01
C ASP A 295 -1.44 -20.48 3.33
N LEU A 296 -1.54 -19.51 2.42
CA LEU A 296 -2.44 -18.37 2.53
C LEU A 296 -3.89 -18.82 2.70
N TYR A 297 -4.34 -19.78 1.87
CA TYR A 297 -5.69 -20.33 2.00
C TYR A 297 -5.91 -21.00 3.35
N ILE A 298 -4.98 -21.84 3.79
CA ILE A 298 -5.07 -22.53 5.09
C ILE A 298 -5.17 -21.52 6.24
N LYS A 299 -4.35 -20.46 6.21
CA LYS A 299 -4.37 -19.39 7.22
C LYS A 299 -5.70 -18.65 7.24
N LEU A 300 -6.20 -18.23 6.07
CA LEU A 300 -7.50 -17.53 5.95
C LEU A 300 -8.65 -18.40 6.43
N LYS A 301 -8.70 -19.65 5.98
CA LYS A 301 -9.72 -20.60 6.40
C LYS A 301 -9.73 -20.79 7.92
N SER A 302 -8.56 -21.05 8.51
CA SER A 302 -8.44 -21.22 9.97
C SER A 302 -8.89 -19.98 10.77
N LEU A 303 -8.62 -18.76 10.28
CA LEU A 303 -9.06 -17.53 10.94
C LEU A 303 -10.57 -17.34 10.84
N ILE A 304 -11.18 -17.66 9.69
CA ILE A 304 -12.61 -17.46 9.44
C ILE A 304 -13.43 -18.54 10.13
N ASP A 305 -13.02 -19.83 10.06
CA ASP A 305 -13.71 -20.96 10.71
C ASP A 305 -13.81 -20.75 12.24
N LYS A 306 -12.76 -20.23 12.87
CA LYS A 306 -12.79 -19.87 14.31
C LYS A 306 -13.83 -18.81 14.66
N THR A 307 -14.26 -18.02 13.67
CA THR A 307 -15.22 -16.92 13.87
C THR A 307 -16.64 -17.31 13.51
N THR A 308 -16.84 -18.28 12.61
CA THR A 308 -18.14 -18.60 12.00
C THR A 308 -18.67 -20.01 12.27
N ASN A 309 -17.88 -20.89 12.87
CA ASN A 309 -18.19 -22.29 13.23
C ASN A 309 -18.57 -23.26 12.10
N THR A 310 -18.67 -22.83 10.83
CA THR A 310 -19.10 -23.75 9.75
C THR A 310 -18.78 -23.18 8.37
N LEU A 311 -17.68 -23.56 7.73
CA LEU A 311 -17.58 -23.28 6.29
C LEU A 311 -16.72 -24.33 5.56
N HIS A 312 -17.33 -24.98 4.57
CA HIS A 312 -16.68 -25.95 3.70
C HIS A 312 -16.47 -25.38 2.30
N SER A 313 -15.68 -24.29 2.17
CA SER A 313 -15.33 -23.78 0.84
C SER A 313 -14.55 -24.83 0.06
N LYS A 314 -15.07 -25.19 -1.11
CA LYS A 314 -14.38 -26.11 -2.04
C LYS A 314 -13.24 -25.36 -2.72
N VAL A 315 -12.04 -25.97 -2.76
CA VAL A 315 -10.88 -25.43 -3.44
C VAL A 315 -10.74 -26.14 -4.78
N ASN A 316 -10.69 -25.35 -5.85
CA ASN A 316 -10.47 -25.83 -7.21
C ASN A 316 -9.15 -25.24 -7.74
N TYR A 317 -8.37 -26.06 -8.42
CA TYR A 317 -7.14 -25.64 -9.08
C TYR A 317 -7.41 -25.32 -10.55
N ARG A 318 -6.78 -24.27 -11.07
CA ARG A 318 -6.87 -23.82 -12.47
C ARG A 318 -5.46 -23.74 -13.06
N ASP A 319 -5.35 -23.53 -14.35
CA ASP A 319 -4.07 -23.31 -15.02
C ASP A 319 -3.30 -22.11 -14.43
N PHE A 320 -1.99 -22.08 -14.63
CA PHE A 320 -1.18 -20.94 -14.28
C PHE A 320 -1.65 -19.69 -15.01
N ARG A 321 -1.64 -18.55 -14.33
CA ARG A 321 -1.98 -17.28 -14.94
C ARG A 321 -0.80 -16.79 -15.81
N ASP A 322 -1.10 -16.40 -17.05
CA ASP A 322 -0.11 -15.82 -17.95
C ASP A 322 0.52 -14.55 -17.38
N GLY A 323 1.83 -14.41 -17.53
CA GLY A 323 2.59 -13.26 -17.04
C GLY A 323 2.76 -13.21 -15.52
N ASP A 324 2.34 -14.24 -14.77
CA ASP A 324 2.48 -14.25 -13.31
C ASP A 324 3.87 -14.79 -12.89
N VAL A 325 4.54 -14.05 -12.01
CA VAL A 325 5.83 -14.46 -11.45
C VAL A 325 5.61 -15.59 -10.44
N ARG A 326 6.38 -16.68 -10.55
CA ARG A 326 6.24 -17.87 -9.68
C ARG A 326 6.47 -17.54 -8.21
N HIS A 327 7.54 -16.84 -7.89
CA HIS A 327 7.94 -16.49 -6.52
C HIS A 327 8.36 -15.03 -6.42
N SER A 328 7.95 -14.37 -5.35
CA SER A 328 8.33 -12.99 -5.06
C SER A 328 8.67 -12.83 -3.58
N GLN A 329 9.86 -12.31 -3.30
CA GLN A 329 10.37 -11.99 -1.96
C GLN A 329 11.30 -10.80 -2.07
N ALA A 330 11.19 -9.84 -1.17
CA ALA A 330 12.02 -8.65 -1.14
C ALA A 330 13.22 -8.80 -0.19
N ASP A 331 14.33 -8.18 -0.55
CA ASP A 331 15.32 -7.74 0.41
C ASP A 331 14.87 -6.38 0.96
N ILE A 332 14.65 -6.28 2.27
CA ILE A 332 14.23 -5.05 2.94
C ILE A 332 15.36 -4.36 3.71
N SER A 333 16.60 -4.83 3.55
CA SER A 333 17.75 -4.29 4.30
C SER A 333 17.98 -2.81 4.03
N LYS A 334 17.79 -2.37 2.76
CA LYS A 334 17.99 -0.97 2.37
C LYS A 334 17.02 -0.03 3.09
N ILE A 335 15.73 -0.32 3.07
CA ILE A 335 14.72 0.50 3.73
C ILE A 335 14.88 0.48 5.25
N SER A 336 15.25 -0.67 5.82
CA SER A 336 15.50 -0.80 7.26
C SER A 336 16.69 0.05 7.70
N ASN A 337 17.79 0.02 6.95
CA ASN A 337 19.01 0.74 7.31
C ASN A 337 18.88 2.26 7.12
N LEU A 338 18.28 2.71 5.99
CA LEU A 338 18.25 4.13 5.64
C LEU A 338 17.03 4.87 6.17
N LEU A 339 15.87 4.20 6.30
CA LEU A 339 14.62 4.80 6.77
C LEU A 339 14.19 4.27 8.15
N SER A 340 14.95 3.36 8.77
CA SER A 340 14.60 2.71 10.03
C SER A 340 13.23 2.01 9.98
N PHE A 341 12.88 1.48 8.81
CA PHE A 341 11.65 0.71 8.62
C PHE A 341 11.76 -0.65 9.32
N SER A 342 10.70 -1.00 10.03
CA SER A 342 10.55 -2.32 10.65
C SER A 342 9.09 -2.74 10.53
N PRO A 343 8.77 -3.81 9.79
CA PRO A 343 7.39 -4.26 9.62
C PRO A 343 6.71 -4.48 10.99
N THR A 344 5.56 -3.84 11.18
CA THR A 344 4.76 -3.96 12.41
C THR A 344 3.83 -5.17 12.36
N HIS A 345 3.50 -5.64 11.18
CA HIS A 345 2.61 -6.76 10.93
C HIS A 345 3.26 -7.71 9.92
N ARG A 346 3.45 -8.95 10.30
CA ARG A 346 3.71 -10.07 9.40
C ARG A 346 2.39 -10.60 8.83
N ILE A 347 2.45 -11.69 8.08
CA ILE A 347 1.27 -12.22 7.39
C ILE A 347 0.14 -12.57 8.37
N ASP A 348 0.42 -13.20 9.49
CA ASP A 348 -0.62 -13.69 10.41
C ASP A 348 -1.35 -12.55 11.12
N GLU A 349 -0.60 -11.54 11.63
CA GLU A 349 -1.17 -10.35 12.24
C GLU A 349 -2.00 -9.53 11.20
N GLY A 350 -1.46 -9.36 10.00
CA GLY A 350 -2.14 -8.62 8.94
C GLY A 350 -3.42 -9.31 8.46
N LEU A 351 -3.41 -10.64 8.31
CA LEU A 351 -4.62 -11.41 7.97
C LEU A 351 -5.68 -11.32 9.07
N PHE A 352 -5.28 -11.39 10.33
CA PHE A 352 -6.19 -11.26 11.47
C PHE A 352 -6.93 -9.89 11.43
N GLU A 353 -6.20 -8.79 11.29
CA GLU A 353 -6.80 -7.46 11.22
C GLU A 353 -7.68 -7.29 9.96
N THR A 354 -7.27 -7.87 8.82
CA THR A 354 -8.04 -7.82 7.58
C THR A 354 -9.36 -8.59 7.70
N VAL A 355 -9.33 -9.81 8.21
CA VAL A 355 -10.53 -10.65 8.43
C VAL A 355 -11.47 -9.98 9.42
N LYS A 356 -10.95 -9.47 10.53
CA LYS A 356 -11.72 -8.73 11.54
C LYS A 356 -12.42 -7.50 10.95
N TRP A 357 -11.76 -6.77 10.04
CA TRP A 357 -12.35 -5.63 9.34
C TRP A 357 -13.50 -6.07 8.41
N HIS A 358 -13.31 -7.16 7.64
CA HIS A 358 -14.36 -7.71 6.78
C HIS A 358 -15.61 -8.12 7.57
N PHE A 359 -15.46 -8.80 8.70
CA PHE A 359 -16.59 -9.21 9.53
C PHE A 359 -17.39 -8.05 10.12
N LYS A 360 -16.76 -6.91 10.41
CA LYS A 360 -17.47 -5.71 10.88
C LYS A 360 -18.39 -5.09 9.82
N ARG A 361 -18.17 -5.39 8.54
CA ARG A 361 -18.93 -4.83 7.40
C ARG A 361 -20.07 -5.73 6.91
N ILE A 362 -20.07 -6.99 7.29
CA ILE A 362 -21.12 -7.95 6.92
C ILE A 362 -22.26 -7.93 7.93
N LYS A 363 -22.02 -7.43 9.15
CA LYS A 363 -23.04 -7.10 10.13
C LYS A 363 -23.66 -5.75 9.83
#